data_9b34156da4c40c7cdd895a199b3c4268
#
_entry.id   9b34156da4c40c7cdd895a199b3c4268
#
_cell.length_a   1.000
_cell.length_b   1.000
_cell.length_c   1.000
_cell.angle_alpha   90.00
_cell.angle_beta   90.00
_cell.angle_gamma   90.00
#
_symmetry.space_group_name_H-M   'P 1'
#
loop_
_entity.id
_entity.type
_entity.pdbx_description
1 polymer ?
#
loop_
_entity_poly.entity_id
_entity_poly.type
_entity_poly.pdbx_seq_one_letter_code
_entity_poly.pdbx_strand_id
1 'polypeptide(L)'
;SRWCQPTKPEDSDGLHLWIATRPTGESHRAGRFCRRLAILPSGGGRQATEPLVVAAAIPRATLIPSGEGEAMRLPAVLPAEVATVSSRGWPDGWRVDAVLKAAAFPGWDPDEQATLGFFAAVVNRRLGQIPLFAPPEYPWDSDPTTWSFLELAD
;
A
#
# COMPACT_ATOMS: atom_id res chain seq x y z
N SER A 1 -5.92 -14.49 -16.27
CA SER A 1 -4.61 -13.81 -16.39
C SER A 1 -4.55 -12.65 -15.44
N ARG A 2 -3.43 -12.49 -14.77
CA ARG A 2 -3.19 -11.39 -13.84
C ARG A 2 -2.65 -10.20 -14.60
N TRP A 3 -3.09 -9.02 -14.21
CA TRP A 3 -2.58 -7.78 -14.78
C TRP A 3 -1.82 -7.01 -13.71
N CYS A 4 -0.50 -7.09 -13.74
CA CYS A 4 0.39 -6.46 -12.78
C CYS A 4 1.40 -5.59 -13.54
N GLN A 5 1.27 -4.28 -13.36
CA GLN A 5 2.19 -3.29 -13.95
C GLN A 5 2.77 -2.40 -12.86
N PRO A 6 4.07 -2.52 -12.56
CA PRO A 6 4.72 -1.69 -11.53
C PRO A 6 4.65 -0.18 -11.79
N THR A 7 4.46 0.21 -13.06
CA THR A 7 4.30 1.61 -13.47
C THR A 7 2.88 2.15 -13.34
N LYS A 8 1.90 1.24 -13.10
CA LYS A 8 0.49 1.56 -12.85
C LYS A 8 -0.04 0.71 -11.70
N PRO A 9 0.57 0.83 -10.52
CA PRO A 9 0.24 -0.04 -9.39
C PRO A 9 -1.20 0.13 -8.92
N GLU A 10 -1.79 1.31 -9.07
CA GLU A 10 -3.14 1.62 -8.60
C GLU A 10 -4.20 0.74 -9.26
N ASP A 11 -3.97 0.34 -10.51
CA ASP A 11 -4.89 -0.47 -11.31
C ASP A 11 -4.48 -1.95 -11.35
N SER A 12 -3.34 -2.30 -10.74
CA SER A 12 -2.77 -3.64 -10.83
C SER A 12 -3.46 -4.62 -9.89
N ASP A 13 -3.61 -5.86 -10.37
CA ASP A 13 -4.06 -6.96 -9.54
C ASP A 13 -3.11 -7.17 -8.36
N GLY A 14 -3.64 -7.23 -7.15
CA GLY A 14 -2.84 -7.39 -5.95
C GLY A 14 -3.57 -7.07 -4.66
N LEU A 15 -2.84 -7.16 -3.56
CA LEU A 15 -3.28 -6.67 -2.26
C LEU A 15 -2.75 -5.25 -2.07
N HIS A 16 -3.66 -4.32 -1.87
CA HIS A 16 -3.32 -2.93 -1.63
C HIS A 16 -3.54 -2.57 -0.17
N LEU A 17 -2.56 -1.91 0.42
CA LEU A 17 -2.57 -1.46 1.82
C LEU A 17 -2.50 0.06 1.86
N TRP A 18 -3.31 0.65 2.74
CA TRP A 18 -3.23 2.06 3.10
C TRP A 18 -2.85 2.13 4.58
N ILE A 19 -1.79 2.85 4.88
CA ILE A 19 -1.23 2.94 6.22
C ILE A 19 -1.01 4.39 6.56
N ALA A 20 -1.50 4.80 7.74
CA ALA A 20 -1.18 6.07 8.36
C ALA A 20 -0.30 5.81 9.58
N THR A 21 0.93 6.32 9.56
CA THR A 21 1.88 6.15 10.66
C THR A 21 1.62 7.12 11.82
N ARG A 22 0.79 8.13 11.60
CA ARG A 22 0.31 9.07 12.63
C ARG A 22 -1.20 9.29 12.45
N PRO A 23 -2.03 8.31 12.81
CA PRO A 23 -3.48 8.44 12.63
C PRO A 23 -4.04 9.46 13.63
N THR A 24 -4.66 10.52 13.12
CA THR A 24 -5.35 11.54 13.96
C THR A 24 -6.85 11.34 13.99
N GLY A 25 -7.40 10.63 12.99
CA GLY A 25 -8.84 10.47 12.82
C GLY A 25 -9.60 11.73 12.37
N GLU A 26 -8.88 12.83 12.11
CA GLU A 26 -9.48 14.15 11.83
C GLU A 26 -9.31 14.60 10.37
N SER A 27 -8.28 14.11 9.68
CA SER A 27 -8.01 14.53 8.31
C SER A 27 -8.68 13.62 7.29
N HIS A 28 -9.57 14.19 6.46
CA HIS A 28 -10.20 13.51 5.32
C HIS A 28 -9.30 13.41 4.08
N ARG A 29 -8.09 13.90 4.15
CA ARG A 29 -7.09 13.80 3.08
C ARG A 29 -5.82 13.14 3.61
N ALA A 30 -5.30 12.21 2.84
CA ALA A 30 -4.01 11.61 3.13
C ALA A 30 -2.90 12.67 3.08
N GLY A 31 -2.06 12.69 4.09
CA GLY A 31 -0.89 13.56 4.20
C GLY A 31 0.43 12.78 4.09
N ARG A 32 1.51 13.43 4.48
CA ARG A 32 2.88 12.85 4.44
C ARG A 32 3.07 11.58 5.27
N PHE A 33 2.21 11.36 6.27
CA PHE A 33 2.26 10.17 7.13
C PHE A 33 1.39 9.02 6.61
N CYS A 34 0.74 9.20 5.48
CA CYS A 34 -0.07 8.18 4.83
C CYS A 34 0.69 7.60 3.65
N ARG A 35 0.59 6.28 3.48
CA ARG A 35 1.23 5.55 2.40
C ARG A 35 0.32 4.47 1.85
N ARG A 36 0.29 4.34 0.52
CA ARG A 36 -0.31 3.20 -0.16
C ARG A 36 0.78 2.29 -0.69
N LEU A 37 0.68 1.01 -0.39
CA LEU A 37 1.54 -0.03 -0.93
C LEU A 37 0.70 -1.02 -1.72
N ALA A 38 1.12 -1.29 -2.95
CA ALA A 38 0.56 -2.35 -3.79
C ALA A 38 1.49 -3.57 -3.72
N ILE A 39 0.99 -4.67 -3.21
CA ILE A 39 1.69 -5.95 -3.15
C ILE A 39 1.22 -6.76 -4.34
N LEU A 40 2.05 -6.81 -5.38
CA LEU A 40 1.70 -7.41 -6.65
C LEU A 40 2.22 -8.86 -6.71
N PRO A 41 1.38 -9.83 -7.11
CA PRO A 41 1.80 -11.23 -7.22
C PRO A 41 2.78 -11.51 -8.37
N SER A 42 2.95 -10.55 -9.28
CA SER A 42 3.88 -10.61 -10.42
C SER A 42 4.17 -9.20 -10.94
N GLY A 43 4.98 -9.08 -11.96
CA GLY A 43 5.31 -7.80 -12.60
C GLY A 43 6.78 -7.39 -12.38
N GLY A 44 7.49 -8.05 -11.50
CA GLY A 44 8.93 -7.84 -11.24
C GLY A 44 9.84 -8.77 -12.03
N GLY A 45 11.13 -8.45 -12.01
CA GLY A 45 12.16 -9.19 -12.71
C GLY A 45 12.13 -9.00 -14.22
N ARG A 46 13.07 -9.64 -14.91
CA ARG A 46 13.21 -9.53 -16.39
C ARG A 46 12.00 -10.06 -17.15
N GLN A 47 11.34 -11.08 -16.63
CA GLN A 47 10.20 -11.73 -17.27
C GLN A 47 8.86 -11.26 -16.72
N ALA A 48 8.85 -10.26 -15.86
CA ALA A 48 7.66 -9.75 -15.17
C ALA A 48 6.85 -10.84 -14.41
N THR A 49 7.54 -11.84 -13.89
CA THR A 49 6.94 -12.97 -13.17
C THR A 49 7.17 -12.92 -11.67
N GLU A 50 8.11 -12.10 -11.21
CA GLU A 50 8.45 -11.98 -9.80
C GLU A 50 7.45 -11.09 -9.06
N PRO A 51 7.08 -11.44 -7.81
CA PRO A 51 6.26 -10.56 -6.98
C PRO A 51 7.08 -9.34 -6.53
N LEU A 52 6.38 -8.24 -6.23
CA LEU A 52 7.02 -7.02 -5.76
C LEU A 52 6.07 -6.17 -4.93
N VAL A 53 6.64 -5.25 -4.17
CA VAL A 53 5.90 -4.21 -3.44
C VAL A 53 6.19 -2.87 -4.08
N VAL A 54 5.15 -2.12 -4.40
CA VAL A 54 5.24 -0.82 -5.06
C VAL A 54 4.56 0.23 -4.20
N ALA A 55 5.25 1.31 -3.89
CA ALA A 55 4.63 2.49 -3.31
C ALA A 55 3.81 3.20 -4.40
N ALA A 56 2.54 3.43 -4.13
CA ALA A 56 1.56 3.97 -5.05
C ALA A 56 0.97 5.30 -4.56
N ALA A 57 0.40 6.07 -5.47
CA ALA A 57 -0.26 7.30 -5.11
C ALA A 57 -1.59 7.05 -4.40
N ILE A 58 -1.93 7.94 -3.44
CA ILE A 58 -3.23 8.00 -2.81
C ILE A 58 -4.02 9.12 -3.50
N PRO A 59 -5.23 8.85 -3.99
CA PRO A 59 -6.05 9.90 -4.62
C PRO A 59 -6.29 11.07 -3.66
N ARG A 60 -6.26 12.29 -4.17
CA ARG A 60 -6.52 13.52 -3.42
C ARG A 60 -5.58 13.78 -2.23
N ALA A 61 -4.45 13.10 -2.16
CA ALA A 61 -3.46 13.34 -1.11
C ALA A 61 -3.00 14.81 -1.13
N THR A 62 -2.72 15.35 0.05
CA THR A 62 -2.12 16.67 0.15
C THR A 62 -0.67 16.59 -0.31
N LEU A 63 -0.36 17.29 -1.40
CA LEU A 63 1.02 17.45 -1.85
C LEU A 63 1.75 18.35 -0.86
N ILE A 64 2.82 17.83 -0.27
CA ILE A 64 3.72 18.65 0.55
C ILE A 64 4.73 19.26 -0.40
N PRO A 65 4.89 20.60 -0.40
CA PRO A 65 6.03 21.22 -1.08
C PRO A 65 7.30 20.58 -0.51
N SER A 66 8.12 20.01 -1.38
CA SER A 66 9.36 19.35 -1.00
C SER A 66 10.35 20.39 -0.49
N GLY A 67 10.38 20.56 0.85
CA GLY A 67 11.48 21.16 1.54
C GLY A 67 12.31 20.02 2.14
N GLU A 68 13.53 19.85 1.64
CA GLU A 68 14.58 18.99 2.18
C GLU A 68 14.21 17.49 2.30
N GLY A 69 14.61 16.74 1.33
CA GLY A 69 14.49 15.29 1.18
C GLY A 69 13.93 14.96 -0.17
N GLU A 70 14.54 14.04 -0.87
CA GLU A 70 14.02 13.54 -2.15
C GLU A 70 12.60 13.05 -1.92
N ALA A 71 11.61 13.82 -2.35
CA ALA A 71 10.24 13.36 -2.40
C ALA A 71 10.24 12.09 -3.24
N MET A 72 9.91 10.96 -2.63
CA MET A 72 9.85 9.70 -3.35
C MET A 72 8.94 9.88 -4.56
N ARG A 73 9.49 9.74 -5.76
CA ARG A 73 8.71 9.78 -6.99
C ARG A 73 7.87 8.52 -7.06
N LEU A 74 6.57 8.68 -7.07
CA LEU A 74 5.63 7.57 -7.22
C LEU A 74 5.33 7.31 -8.70
N PRO A 75 5.11 6.06 -9.10
CA PRO A 75 5.27 4.85 -8.29
C PRO A 75 6.73 4.46 -8.06
N ALA A 76 7.02 3.79 -6.96
CA ALA A 76 8.36 3.34 -6.61
C ALA A 76 8.35 1.90 -6.09
N VAL A 77 9.15 1.03 -6.71
CA VAL A 77 9.35 -0.34 -6.22
C VAL A 77 10.19 -0.28 -4.94
N LEU A 78 9.72 -0.94 -3.89
CA LEU A 78 10.47 -1.03 -2.64
C LEU A 78 11.59 -2.06 -2.77
N PRO A 79 12.81 -1.74 -2.29
CA PRO A 79 13.93 -2.68 -2.34
C PRO A 79 13.72 -3.83 -1.34
N ALA A 80 14.39 -4.96 -1.59
CA ALA A 80 14.29 -6.16 -0.75
C ALA A 80 14.74 -5.93 0.70
N GLU A 81 15.55 -4.91 0.95
CA GLU A 81 15.99 -4.54 2.30
C GLU A 81 14.85 -4.04 3.20
N VAL A 82 13.80 -3.48 2.61
CA VAL A 82 12.66 -2.91 3.36
C VAL A 82 11.37 -3.68 3.17
N ALA A 83 11.23 -4.45 2.09
CA ALA A 83 10.04 -5.24 1.82
C ALA A 83 10.43 -6.55 1.14
N THR A 84 10.06 -7.68 1.73
CA THR A 84 10.19 -8.99 1.10
C THR A 84 8.81 -9.52 0.76
N VAL A 85 8.68 -10.14 -0.40
CA VAL A 85 7.42 -10.66 -0.89
C VAL A 85 7.63 -11.99 -1.59
N SER A 86 6.71 -12.90 -1.39
CA SER A 86 6.59 -14.13 -2.15
C SER A 86 5.18 -14.28 -2.70
N SER A 87 5.04 -14.98 -3.81
CA SER A 87 3.74 -15.25 -4.40
C SER A 87 3.63 -16.69 -4.87
N ARG A 88 2.42 -17.19 -4.81
CA ARG A 88 2.02 -18.46 -5.40
C ARG A 88 0.73 -18.26 -6.20
N GLY A 89 0.68 -18.81 -7.40
CA GLY A 89 -0.47 -18.70 -8.27
C GLY A 89 -0.98 -20.06 -8.73
N TRP A 90 -2.29 -20.11 -9.01
CA TRP A 90 -2.99 -21.23 -9.62
C TRP A 90 -4.07 -20.67 -10.59
N PRO A 91 -4.76 -21.49 -11.37
CA PRO A 91 -5.63 -20.98 -12.45
C PRO A 91 -6.71 -19.99 -12.04
N ASP A 92 -7.26 -20.14 -10.84
CA ASP A 92 -8.38 -19.35 -10.31
C ASP A 92 -8.02 -18.46 -9.12
N GLY A 93 -6.73 -18.36 -8.78
CA GLY A 93 -6.32 -17.56 -7.63
C GLY A 93 -4.84 -17.31 -7.51
N TRP A 94 -4.50 -16.57 -6.47
CA TRP A 94 -3.13 -16.30 -6.06
C TRP A 94 -3.05 -16.01 -4.56
N ARG A 95 -1.87 -16.18 -4.03
CA ARG A 95 -1.51 -15.79 -2.68
C ARG A 95 -0.25 -14.93 -2.72
N VAL A 96 -0.19 -13.92 -1.90
CA VAL A 96 1.01 -13.15 -1.61
C VAL A 96 1.26 -13.18 -0.10
N ASP A 97 2.52 -13.30 0.25
CA ASP A 97 3.00 -13.16 1.63
C ASP A 97 4.10 -12.09 1.60
N ALA A 98 3.95 -11.05 2.41
CA ALA A 98 4.89 -9.94 2.45
C ALA A 98 5.28 -9.60 3.89
N VAL A 99 6.55 -9.24 4.06
CA VAL A 99 7.08 -8.67 5.30
C VAL A 99 7.56 -7.26 4.99
N LEU A 100 6.96 -6.29 5.67
CA LEU A 100 7.30 -4.88 5.55
C LEU A 100 8.05 -4.45 6.81
N LYS A 101 9.26 -3.96 6.64
CA LYS A 101 10.04 -3.39 7.76
C LYS A 101 9.60 -1.96 8.04
N ALA A 102 9.89 -1.45 9.22
CA ALA A 102 9.62 -0.05 9.60
C ALA A 102 10.19 0.96 8.59
N ALA A 103 11.32 0.65 7.98
CA ALA A 103 11.93 1.47 6.92
C ALA A 103 11.08 1.60 5.63
N ALA A 104 10.06 0.75 5.45
CA ALA A 104 9.08 0.95 4.37
C ALA A 104 8.20 2.20 4.60
N PHE A 105 8.21 2.74 5.80
CA PHE A 105 7.42 3.89 6.23
C PHE A 105 8.35 4.98 6.77
N PRO A 106 8.90 5.84 5.91
CA PRO A 106 9.87 6.85 6.30
C PRO A 106 9.38 7.76 7.42
N GLY A 107 10.24 8.00 8.41
CA GLY A 107 9.91 8.84 9.56
C GLY A 107 9.00 8.19 10.60
N TRP A 108 8.74 6.88 10.49
CA TRP A 108 8.00 6.14 11.49
C TRP A 108 8.94 5.42 12.45
N ASP A 109 8.68 5.62 13.74
CA ASP A 109 9.31 4.88 14.84
C ASP A 109 8.22 4.10 15.58
N PRO A 110 8.25 2.76 15.51
CA PRO A 110 7.24 1.93 16.16
C PRO A 110 7.29 2.02 17.69
N ASP A 111 8.43 2.37 18.28
CA ASP A 111 8.54 2.53 19.76
C ASP A 111 7.85 3.82 20.22
N GLU A 112 7.82 4.85 19.39
CA GLU A 112 7.12 6.10 19.66
C GLU A 112 5.64 6.06 19.25
N GLN A 113 5.33 5.34 18.18
CA GLN A 113 4.00 5.30 17.57
C GLN A 113 3.57 3.85 17.29
N ALA A 114 3.00 3.22 18.31
CA ALA A 114 2.57 1.82 18.25
C ALA A 114 1.22 1.60 17.57
N THR A 115 0.45 2.66 17.31
CA THR A 115 -0.85 2.58 16.65
C THR A 115 -0.74 3.09 15.22
N LEU A 116 -1.22 2.31 14.28
CA LEU A 116 -1.29 2.66 12.86
C LEU A 116 -2.74 2.78 12.40
N GLY A 117 -3.01 3.74 11.50
CA GLY A 117 -4.20 3.67 10.67
C GLY A 117 -3.97 2.63 9.58
N PHE A 118 -4.95 1.78 9.32
CA PHE A 118 -4.82 0.66 8.41
C PHE A 118 -6.08 0.41 7.60
N PHE A 119 -5.89 0.21 6.32
CA PHE A 119 -6.92 -0.28 5.42
C PHE A 119 -6.32 -1.23 4.38
N ALA A 120 -7.12 -2.18 3.91
CA ALA A 120 -6.70 -3.11 2.89
C ALA A 120 -7.82 -3.39 1.89
N ALA A 121 -7.44 -3.57 0.64
CA ALA A 121 -8.34 -3.99 -0.44
C ALA A 121 -7.63 -4.92 -1.40
N VAL A 122 -8.34 -5.89 -1.92
CA VAL A 122 -7.90 -6.64 -3.09
C VAL A 122 -8.33 -5.88 -4.34
N VAL A 123 -7.38 -5.58 -5.20
CA VAL A 123 -7.63 -4.98 -6.51
C VAL A 123 -7.54 -6.06 -7.57
N ASN A 124 -8.55 -6.15 -8.39
CA ASN A 124 -8.61 -7.07 -9.51
C ASN A 124 -9.20 -6.35 -10.72
N ARG A 125 -8.49 -6.37 -11.84
CA ARG A 125 -8.90 -5.65 -13.05
C ARG A 125 -10.28 -6.06 -13.57
N ARG A 126 -10.71 -7.31 -13.33
CA ARG A 126 -12.01 -7.80 -13.80
C ARG A 126 -13.13 -7.58 -12.80
N LEU A 127 -12.82 -7.64 -11.50
CA LEU A 127 -13.80 -7.57 -10.41
C LEU A 127 -13.84 -6.20 -9.75
N GLY A 128 -12.88 -5.33 -10.07
CA GLY A 128 -12.73 -4.04 -9.41
C GLY A 128 -11.99 -4.13 -8.09
N GLN A 129 -12.32 -3.24 -7.19
CA GLN A 129 -11.73 -3.13 -5.86
C GLN A 129 -12.65 -3.78 -4.82
N ILE A 130 -12.09 -4.66 -4.01
CA ILE A 130 -12.81 -5.40 -2.98
C ILE A 130 -12.24 -4.97 -1.63
N PRO A 131 -12.87 -4.02 -0.92
CA PRO A 131 -12.42 -3.59 0.40
C PRO A 131 -12.66 -4.69 1.44
N LEU A 132 -11.76 -4.81 2.41
CA LEU A 132 -11.86 -5.84 3.45
C LEU A 132 -12.67 -5.38 4.67
N PHE A 133 -12.74 -4.06 4.95
CA PHE A 133 -13.26 -3.56 6.22
C PHE A 133 -14.35 -2.51 6.10
N ALA A 134 -14.65 -2.03 4.91
CA ALA A 134 -15.62 -0.96 4.71
C ALA A 134 -16.57 -1.27 3.53
N PRO A 135 -17.79 -0.74 3.56
CA PRO A 135 -18.65 -0.77 2.40
C PRO A 135 -18.01 -0.10 1.19
N PRO A 136 -18.22 -0.61 -0.03
CA PRO A 136 -17.62 -0.07 -1.26
C PRO A 136 -17.93 1.39 -1.54
N GLU A 137 -19.02 1.92 -1.02
CA GLU A 137 -19.47 3.31 -1.19
C GLU A 137 -18.68 4.34 -0.38
N TYR A 138 -17.91 3.92 0.63
CA TYR A 138 -17.05 4.83 1.39
C TYR A 138 -15.80 5.19 0.60
N PRO A 139 -15.31 6.46 0.70
CA PRO A 139 -14.11 6.92 0.01
C PRO A 139 -12.81 6.45 0.71
N TRP A 140 -12.72 5.18 1.06
CA TRP A 140 -11.60 4.60 1.80
C TRP A 140 -10.27 4.69 1.05
N ASP A 141 -10.28 4.77 -0.27
CA ASP A 141 -9.09 4.89 -1.11
C ASP A 141 -8.35 6.23 -0.95
N SER A 142 -9.05 7.25 -0.44
CA SER A 142 -8.55 8.62 -0.32
C SER A 142 -8.71 9.25 1.06
N ASP A 143 -9.60 8.72 1.91
CA ASP A 143 -9.98 9.31 3.19
C ASP A 143 -9.51 8.46 4.37
N PRO A 144 -8.43 8.89 5.08
CA PRO A 144 -7.89 8.15 6.22
C PRO A 144 -8.85 8.00 7.40
N THR A 145 -9.89 8.82 7.50
CA THR A 145 -10.88 8.71 8.60
C THR A 145 -11.74 7.45 8.50
N THR A 146 -11.75 6.81 7.32
CA THR A 146 -12.47 5.55 7.09
C THR A 146 -11.63 4.31 7.42
N TRP A 147 -10.35 4.48 7.75
CA TRP A 147 -9.43 3.37 8.03
C TRP A 147 -9.57 2.90 9.48
N SER A 148 -9.31 1.62 9.68
CA SER A 148 -9.23 1.01 11.00
C SER A 148 -7.91 1.33 11.69
N PHE A 149 -7.79 0.95 12.96
CA PHE A 149 -6.56 1.07 13.72
C PHE A 149 -5.94 -0.32 13.93
N LEU A 150 -4.63 -0.40 13.80
CA LEU A 150 -3.82 -1.53 14.21
C LEU A 150 -2.95 -1.12 15.39
N GLU A 151 -2.97 -1.92 16.44
CA GLU A 151 -1.99 -1.84 17.52
C GLU A 151 -0.90 -2.85 17.27
N LEU A 152 0.35 -2.43 17.39
CA LEU A 152 1.48 -3.32 17.30
C LEU A 152 1.56 -4.17 18.57
N ALA A 153 1.70 -5.47 18.39
CA ALA A 153 1.97 -6.39 19.49
C ALA A 153 3.47 -6.33 19.85
N ASP A 154 3.73 -6.50 21.14
CA ASP A 154 5.10 -6.67 21.67
C ASP A 154 5.74 -7.99 21.20
#